data_734eed066e60e01ddf0cc00b49cc45e5
#
_entry.id   734eed066e60e01ddf0cc00b49cc45e5
#
_cell.length_a   1.000
_cell.length_b   1.000
_cell.length_c   1.000
_cell.angle_alpha   90.00
_cell.angle_beta   90.00
_cell.angle_gamma   90.00
#
_symmetry.space_group_name_H-M   'P 1'
#
loop_
_entity.id
_entity.type
_entity.pdbx_description
1 polymer ?
#
loop_
_entity_poly.entity_id
_entity_poly.type
_entity_poly.pdbx_seq_one_letter_code
_entity_poly.pdbx_strand_id
1 'polypeptide(L)'
;MLVAELLKEAGLPDGVFNLVNGGKEAVDTLLGDKRVEAVSFVGSTPIAEYVYRTGTANGKRVQALGGAKNHAIVMPDADMENTVNALMGAAYGSCGERCMAISVAVAVGGETANVLVEGLAKRLDVLKVGAGNEPDIDMGPLVTREHFERVRGYVDLGVEEGATLVVDG
;
A
#
# COMPACT_ATOMS: atom_id res chain seq x y z
N MET A 1 -13.97 -5.63 -14.10
CA MET A 1 -15.14 -5.82 -14.99
C MET A 1 -16.38 -5.14 -14.40
N LEU A 2 -16.84 -5.51 -13.20
CA LEU A 2 -18.08 -4.97 -12.60
C LEU A 2 -18.19 -3.42 -12.64
N VAL A 3 -17.13 -2.69 -12.29
CA VAL A 3 -17.17 -1.20 -12.35
C VAL A 3 -17.40 -0.68 -13.76
N ALA A 4 -16.82 -1.33 -14.78
CA ALA A 4 -17.04 -0.95 -16.18
C ALA A 4 -18.49 -1.18 -16.62
N GLU A 5 -19.10 -2.28 -16.18
CA GLU A 5 -20.52 -2.58 -16.41
C GLU A 5 -21.42 -1.55 -15.73
N LEU A 6 -21.15 -1.22 -14.46
CA LEU A 6 -21.90 -0.19 -13.73
C LEU A 6 -21.79 1.21 -14.36
N LEU A 7 -20.62 1.57 -14.90
CA LEU A 7 -20.45 2.82 -15.66
C LEU A 7 -21.30 2.84 -16.92
N LYS A 8 -21.36 1.72 -17.64
CA LYS A 8 -22.22 1.60 -18.84
C LYS A 8 -23.71 1.69 -18.46
N GLU A 9 -24.15 1.00 -17.41
CA GLU A 9 -25.53 1.07 -16.89
C GLU A 9 -25.90 2.49 -16.45
N ALA A 10 -24.93 3.25 -15.88
CA ALA A 10 -25.10 4.65 -15.52
C ALA A 10 -25.18 5.62 -16.73
N GLY A 11 -25.07 5.11 -17.95
CA GLY A 11 -25.20 5.90 -19.17
C GLY A 11 -23.90 6.46 -19.73
N LEU A 12 -22.74 5.96 -19.29
CA LEU A 12 -21.47 6.37 -19.90
C LEU A 12 -21.43 5.92 -21.36
N PRO A 13 -21.17 6.84 -22.35
CA PRO A 13 -21.11 6.48 -23.76
C PRO A 13 -20.03 5.43 -24.05
N ASP A 14 -20.30 4.53 -24.99
CA ASP A 14 -19.34 3.51 -25.43
C ASP A 14 -18.04 4.18 -25.93
N GLY A 15 -16.89 3.62 -25.53
CA GLY A 15 -15.57 4.10 -25.91
C GLY A 15 -14.94 5.15 -24.97
N VAL A 16 -15.71 5.75 -24.05
CA VAL A 16 -15.19 6.74 -23.08
C VAL A 16 -14.36 6.06 -22.00
N PHE A 17 -14.78 4.88 -21.54
CA PHE A 17 -14.06 4.05 -20.58
C PHE A 17 -13.79 2.68 -21.19
N ASN A 18 -12.53 2.27 -21.22
CA ASN A 18 -12.10 0.99 -21.76
C ASN A 18 -11.22 0.28 -20.74
N LEU A 19 -11.48 -1.00 -20.49
CA LEU A 19 -10.72 -1.84 -19.57
C LEU A 19 -9.99 -2.93 -20.34
N VAL A 20 -8.67 -2.98 -20.20
CA VAL A 20 -7.81 -4.03 -20.73
C VAL A 20 -7.11 -4.71 -19.58
N ASN A 21 -7.34 -6.01 -19.40
CA ASN A 21 -6.61 -6.83 -18.45
C ASN A 21 -5.34 -7.37 -19.11
N GLY A 22 -4.21 -7.31 -18.39
CA GLY A 22 -2.94 -7.83 -18.90
C GLY A 22 -1.78 -7.47 -17.99
N GLY A 23 -0.66 -8.11 -18.26
CA GLY A 23 0.61 -7.85 -17.58
C GLY A 23 1.45 -6.79 -18.31
N LYS A 24 2.75 -6.97 -18.28
CA LYS A 24 3.74 -6.06 -18.89
C LYS A 24 3.46 -5.75 -20.36
N GLU A 25 3.08 -6.75 -21.15
CA GLU A 25 2.83 -6.57 -22.59
C GLU A 25 1.71 -5.56 -22.89
N ALA A 26 0.61 -5.60 -22.10
CA ALA A 26 -0.47 -4.64 -22.23
C ALA A 26 -0.01 -3.23 -21.87
N VAL A 27 0.77 -3.09 -20.80
CA VAL A 27 1.36 -1.81 -20.38
C VAL A 27 2.30 -1.25 -21.44
N ASP A 28 3.21 -2.07 -21.96
CA ASP A 28 4.17 -1.69 -22.99
C ASP A 28 3.46 -1.24 -24.28
N THR A 29 2.39 -1.93 -24.67
CA THR A 29 1.56 -1.54 -25.81
C THR A 29 0.96 -0.16 -25.61
N LEU A 30 0.39 0.13 -24.44
CA LEU A 30 -0.17 1.46 -24.14
C LEU A 30 0.93 2.55 -24.09
N LEU A 31 2.10 2.22 -23.55
CA LEU A 31 3.23 3.14 -23.50
C LEU A 31 3.80 3.45 -24.89
N GLY A 32 3.75 2.51 -25.83
CA GLY A 32 4.25 2.65 -27.20
C GLY A 32 3.24 3.24 -28.20
N ASP A 33 1.94 3.02 -28.01
CA ASP A 33 0.90 3.39 -28.97
C ASP A 33 0.72 4.92 -29.05
N LYS A 34 0.87 5.50 -30.24
CA LYS A 34 0.79 6.95 -30.47
C LYS A 34 -0.59 7.56 -30.19
N ARG A 35 -1.64 6.76 -30.13
CA ARG A 35 -3.02 7.20 -29.83
C ARG A 35 -3.19 7.49 -28.34
N VAL A 36 -2.34 6.91 -27.49
CA VAL A 36 -2.34 7.18 -26.05
C VAL A 36 -1.47 8.41 -25.79
N GLU A 37 -2.07 9.52 -25.42
CA GLU A 37 -1.36 10.81 -25.26
C GLU A 37 -0.87 11.06 -23.84
N ALA A 38 -1.51 10.44 -22.83
CA ALA A 38 -1.16 10.62 -21.43
C ALA A 38 -1.24 9.30 -20.66
N VAL A 39 -0.38 9.17 -19.65
CA VAL A 39 -0.34 8.00 -18.76
C VAL A 39 -0.30 8.46 -17.31
N SER A 40 -1.13 7.84 -16.47
CA SER A 40 -1.08 7.98 -15.02
C SER A 40 -0.84 6.60 -14.39
N PHE A 41 0.15 6.52 -13.51
CA PHE A 41 0.58 5.27 -12.88
C PHE A 41 0.90 5.49 -11.40
N VAL A 42 0.51 4.51 -10.59
CA VAL A 42 0.91 4.40 -9.18
C VAL A 42 1.34 2.96 -8.93
N GLY A 43 2.53 2.77 -8.34
CA GLY A 43 3.03 1.43 -8.03
C GLY A 43 4.44 1.46 -7.44
N SER A 44 5.19 0.37 -7.59
CA SER A 44 6.57 0.31 -7.09
C SER A 44 7.49 1.28 -7.82
N THR A 45 8.48 1.83 -7.14
CA THR A 45 9.41 2.83 -7.69
C THR A 45 10.10 2.38 -8.98
N PRO A 46 10.63 1.14 -9.11
CA PRO A 46 11.25 0.70 -10.37
C PRO A 46 10.28 0.69 -11.55
N ILE A 47 9.02 0.33 -11.31
CA ILE A 47 7.99 0.33 -12.36
C ILE A 47 7.54 1.75 -12.68
N ALA A 48 7.38 2.62 -11.69
CA ALA A 48 7.08 4.04 -11.91
C ALA A 48 8.16 4.72 -12.77
N GLU A 49 9.44 4.43 -12.49
CA GLU A 49 10.56 4.92 -13.28
C GLU A 49 10.52 4.39 -14.72
N TYR A 50 10.26 3.11 -14.90
CA TYR A 50 10.10 2.50 -16.22
C TYR A 50 8.98 3.15 -17.03
N VAL A 51 7.80 3.32 -16.42
CA VAL A 51 6.63 3.96 -17.04
C VAL A 51 6.93 5.40 -17.41
N TYR A 52 7.58 6.15 -16.52
CA TYR A 52 7.97 7.54 -16.77
C TYR A 52 8.93 7.65 -17.96
N ARG A 53 10.02 6.90 -17.93
CA ARG A 53 11.04 6.94 -18.99
C ARG A 53 10.47 6.50 -20.34
N THR A 54 9.74 5.39 -20.37
CA THR A 54 9.18 4.84 -21.62
C THR A 54 8.10 5.74 -22.19
N GLY A 55 7.19 6.22 -21.35
CA GLY A 55 6.10 7.09 -21.77
C GLY A 55 6.60 8.44 -22.29
N THR A 56 7.52 9.09 -21.59
CA THR A 56 8.08 10.38 -22.01
C THR A 56 8.93 10.23 -23.30
N ALA A 57 9.69 9.14 -23.45
CA ALA A 57 10.42 8.84 -24.69
C ALA A 57 9.49 8.67 -25.90
N ASN A 58 8.24 8.26 -25.68
CA ASN A 58 7.19 8.17 -26.71
C ASN A 58 6.32 9.44 -26.80
N GLY A 59 6.80 10.57 -26.24
CA GLY A 59 6.13 11.88 -26.34
C GLY A 59 4.85 12.05 -25.52
N LYS A 60 4.60 11.17 -24.53
CA LYS A 60 3.40 11.21 -23.71
C LYS A 60 3.56 12.14 -22.51
N ARG A 61 2.44 12.67 -22.01
CA ARG A 61 2.36 13.25 -20.67
C ARG A 61 2.30 12.11 -19.66
N VAL A 62 3.22 12.09 -18.69
CA VAL A 62 3.31 10.99 -17.73
C VAL A 62 3.28 11.53 -16.31
N GLN A 63 2.37 10.96 -15.49
CA GLN A 63 2.40 11.02 -14.05
C GLN A 63 2.70 9.61 -13.53
N ALA A 64 3.84 9.42 -12.90
CA ALA A 64 4.22 8.14 -12.33
C ALA A 64 4.65 8.33 -10.87
N LEU A 65 3.91 7.71 -9.95
CA LEU A 65 4.12 7.80 -8.51
C LEU A 65 4.64 6.46 -8.00
N GLY A 66 5.72 6.51 -7.25
CA GLY A 66 6.41 5.35 -6.70
C GLY A 66 6.11 5.10 -5.23
N GLY A 67 7.03 4.44 -4.54
CA GLY A 67 6.93 4.10 -3.13
C GLY A 67 7.01 5.30 -2.19
N ALA A 68 6.56 5.11 -0.96
CA ALA A 68 6.56 6.11 0.09
C ALA A 68 7.04 5.50 1.42
N LYS A 69 7.46 6.35 2.35
CA LYS A 69 7.75 6.03 3.75
C LYS A 69 7.11 7.11 4.63
N ASN A 70 5.85 6.91 4.96
CA ASN A 70 5.10 7.89 5.74
C ASN A 70 5.44 7.77 7.22
N HIS A 71 5.63 8.90 7.85
CA HIS A 71 5.97 9.01 9.26
C HIS A 71 4.83 9.68 10.02
N ALA A 72 4.49 9.16 11.19
CA ALA A 72 3.62 9.82 12.16
C ALA A 72 4.44 10.21 13.39
N ILE A 73 4.24 11.43 13.89
CA ILE A 73 4.85 11.89 15.14
C ILE A 73 3.79 11.79 16.24
N VAL A 74 4.11 11.05 17.30
CA VAL A 74 3.22 10.86 18.45
C VAL A 74 3.76 11.69 19.62
N MET A 75 3.01 12.74 19.98
CA MET A 75 3.36 13.63 21.06
C MET A 75 2.94 13.08 22.43
N PRO A 76 3.57 13.50 23.54
CA PRO A 76 3.24 12.99 24.88
C PRO A 76 1.82 13.30 25.36
N ASP A 77 1.20 14.34 24.81
CA ASP A 77 -0.18 14.77 25.10
C ASP A 77 -1.22 14.19 24.12
N ALA A 78 -0.81 13.26 23.23
CA ALA A 78 -1.73 12.59 22.32
C ALA A 78 -2.70 11.68 23.09
N ASP A 79 -3.95 11.61 22.62
CA ASP A 79 -4.89 10.58 23.05
C ASP A 79 -4.37 9.23 22.56
N MET A 80 -3.79 8.44 23.46
CA MET A 80 -3.10 7.22 23.11
C MET A 80 -4.05 6.13 22.61
N GLU A 81 -5.26 6.04 23.12
CA GLU A 81 -6.24 5.06 22.64
C GLU A 81 -6.63 5.34 21.19
N ASN A 82 -6.96 6.59 20.87
CA ASN A 82 -7.23 7.00 19.49
C ASN A 82 -6.00 6.85 18.59
N THR A 83 -4.80 7.14 19.09
CA THR A 83 -3.54 6.99 18.33
C THR A 83 -3.28 5.54 17.96
N VAL A 84 -3.42 4.61 18.91
CA VAL A 84 -3.27 3.17 18.66
C VAL A 84 -4.31 2.69 17.65
N ASN A 85 -5.58 3.05 17.82
CA ASN A 85 -6.64 2.67 16.89
C ASN A 85 -6.39 3.21 15.47
N ALA A 86 -5.96 4.46 15.34
CA ALA A 86 -5.63 5.08 14.05
C ALA A 86 -4.43 4.39 13.40
N LEU A 87 -3.37 4.08 14.14
CA LEU A 87 -2.19 3.39 13.63
C LEU A 87 -2.48 1.94 13.24
N MET A 88 -3.35 1.22 13.97
CA MET A 88 -3.79 -0.11 13.54
C MET A 88 -4.40 -0.08 12.13
N GLY A 89 -5.28 0.87 11.85
CA GLY A 89 -5.85 1.02 10.51
C GLY A 89 -4.85 1.54 9.49
N ALA A 90 -4.05 2.54 9.85
CA ALA A 90 -3.16 3.25 8.91
C ALA A 90 -1.85 2.50 8.63
N ALA A 91 -1.30 1.76 9.58
CA ALA A 91 -0.04 1.05 9.42
C ALA A 91 -0.22 -0.41 8.98
N TYR A 92 -1.15 -1.13 9.61
CA TYR A 92 -1.34 -2.57 9.39
C TYR A 92 -2.47 -2.89 8.40
N GLY A 93 -3.41 -1.98 8.22
CA GLY A 93 -4.49 -2.19 7.25
C GLY A 93 -3.95 -2.54 5.87
N SER A 94 -4.50 -3.60 5.24
CA SER A 94 -4.01 -4.13 3.95
C SER A 94 -2.53 -4.52 3.97
N CYS A 95 -2.06 -5.11 5.06
CA CYS A 95 -0.65 -5.51 5.27
C CYS A 95 0.37 -4.36 5.03
N GLY A 96 -0.04 -3.11 5.27
CA GLY A 96 0.80 -1.93 5.01
C GLY A 96 1.01 -1.60 3.52
N GLU A 97 0.27 -2.23 2.61
CA GLU A 97 0.42 -2.05 1.15
C GLU A 97 -0.33 -0.83 0.59
N ARG A 98 -0.82 0.06 1.43
CA ARG A 98 -1.42 1.32 0.97
C ARG A 98 -0.34 2.37 0.76
N CYS A 99 -0.48 3.20 -0.27
CA CYS A 99 0.42 4.33 -0.53
C CYS A 99 0.49 5.33 0.64
N MET A 100 -0.57 5.45 1.43
CA MET A 100 -0.68 6.31 2.61
C MET A 100 -0.42 5.55 3.94
N ALA A 101 0.00 4.27 3.89
CA ALA A 101 0.29 3.52 5.10
C ALA A 101 1.42 4.17 5.92
N ILE A 102 1.24 4.21 7.23
CA ILE A 102 2.25 4.73 8.15
C ILE A 102 3.33 3.66 8.35
N SER A 103 4.52 3.92 7.87
CA SER A 103 5.67 3.00 7.98
C SER A 103 6.46 3.21 9.26
N VAL A 104 6.41 4.41 9.83
CA VAL A 104 7.19 4.79 11.00
C VAL A 104 6.34 5.63 11.96
N ALA A 105 6.28 5.23 13.22
CA ALA A 105 5.75 6.04 14.30
C ALA A 105 6.91 6.56 15.16
N VAL A 106 7.08 7.89 15.19
CA VAL A 106 8.11 8.57 15.98
C VAL A 106 7.47 9.05 17.28
N ALA A 107 7.63 8.29 18.35
CA ALA A 107 7.13 8.67 19.66
C ALA A 107 8.09 9.64 20.35
N VAL A 108 7.56 10.77 20.83
CA VAL A 108 8.35 11.79 21.54
C VAL A 108 8.40 11.46 23.02
N GLY A 109 9.58 11.03 23.49
CA GLY A 109 9.82 10.60 24.88
C GLY A 109 9.64 9.12 25.11
N GLY A 110 10.43 8.57 26.04
CA GLY A 110 10.47 7.13 26.30
C GLY A 110 9.16 6.55 26.83
N GLU A 111 8.46 7.29 27.68
CA GLU A 111 7.15 6.86 28.22
C GLU A 111 6.09 6.77 27.11
N THR A 112 6.02 7.76 26.23
CA THR A 112 5.14 7.75 25.06
C THR A 112 5.42 6.54 24.18
N ALA A 113 6.69 6.23 23.94
CA ALA A 113 7.09 5.07 23.15
C ALA A 113 6.67 3.75 23.80
N ASN A 114 6.86 3.59 25.10
CA ASN A 114 6.48 2.38 25.82
C ASN A 114 4.97 2.13 25.77
N VAL A 115 4.18 3.16 26.06
CA VAL A 115 2.70 3.07 26.04
C VAL A 115 2.21 2.76 24.63
N LEU A 116 2.79 3.40 23.60
CA LEU A 116 2.42 3.16 22.21
C LEU A 116 2.73 1.71 21.79
N VAL A 117 3.94 1.22 22.08
CA VAL A 117 4.37 -0.16 21.74
C VAL A 117 3.48 -1.18 22.43
N GLU A 118 3.20 -1.00 23.74
CA GLU A 118 2.31 -1.90 24.49
C GLU A 118 0.88 -1.89 23.93
N GLY A 119 0.35 -0.72 23.58
CA GLY A 119 -0.98 -0.57 23.00
C GLY A 119 -1.10 -1.26 21.64
N LEU A 120 -0.10 -1.09 20.76
CA LEU A 120 -0.07 -1.74 19.45
C LEU A 120 0.06 -3.26 19.59
N ALA A 121 0.95 -3.76 20.47
CA ALA A 121 1.12 -5.19 20.68
C ALA A 121 -0.19 -5.86 21.12
N LYS A 122 -0.90 -5.28 22.08
CA LYS A 122 -2.22 -5.79 22.54
C LYS A 122 -3.26 -5.84 21.42
N ARG A 123 -3.21 -4.90 20.49
CA ARG A 123 -4.17 -4.86 19.37
C ARG A 123 -3.78 -5.85 18.26
N LEU A 124 -2.50 -6.08 18.07
CA LEU A 124 -2.00 -7.06 17.10
C LEU A 124 -2.33 -8.50 17.52
N ASP A 125 -2.29 -8.81 18.83
CA ASP A 125 -2.61 -10.14 19.35
C ASP A 125 -4.04 -10.61 19.00
N VAL A 126 -4.95 -9.69 18.75
CA VAL A 126 -6.35 -10.01 18.42
C VAL A 126 -6.70 -9.78 16.94
N LEU A 127 -5.74 -9.31 16.14
CA LEU A 127 -5.93 -9.05 14.71
C LEU A 127 -6.17 -10.35 13.94
N LYS A 128 -7.29 -10.45 13.24
CA LYS A 128 -7.63 -11.63 12.45
C LYS A 128 -7.28 -11.45 10.99
N VAL A 129 -6.37 -12.26 10.50
CA VAL A 129 -5.98 -12.30 9.08
C VAL A 129 -6.65 -13.50 8.40
N GLY A 130 -7.30 -13.26 7.27
CA GLY A 130 -8.01 -14.31 6.54
C GLY A 130 -8.60 -13.82 5.22
N ALA A 131 -9.43 -14.65 4.61
CA ALA A 131 -10.09 -14.28 3.36
C ALA A 131 -11.13 -13.18 3.58
N GLY A 132 -11.10 -12.11 2.78
CA GLY A 132 -11.95 -10.94 2.96
C GLY A 132 -13.47 -11.17 2.77
N ASN A 133 -13.87 -12.36 2.32
CA ASN A 133 -15.28 -12.78 2.23
C ASN A 133 -15.74 -13.61 3.44
N GLU A 134 -14.87 -13.88 4.40
CA GLU A 134 -15.21 -14.51 5.66
C GLU A 134 -15.65 -13.48 6.69
N PRO A 135 -16.59 -13.80 7.58
CA PRO A 135 -17.01 -12.88 8.63
C PRO A 135 -15.89 -12.68 9.66
N ASP A 136 -15.90 -11.51 10.28
CA ASP A 136 -14.99 -11.16 11.39
C ASP A 136 -13.49 -11.17 11.04
N ILE A 137 -13.12 -11.02 9.78
CA ILE A 137 -11.75 -10.86 9.33
C ILE A 137 -11.40 -9.37 9.25
N ASP A 138 -10.31 -8.98 9.90
CA ASP A 138 -9.84 -7.60 9.95
C ASP A 138 -8.97 -7.23 8.74
N MET A 139 -8.19 -8.19 8.23
CA MET A 139 -7.22 -7.96 7.16
C MET A 139 -7.06 -9.18 6.27
N GLY A 140 -7.01 -8.95 4.96
CA GLY A 140 -6.66 -9.99 3.98
C GLY A 140 -5.15 -10.27 3.96
N PRO A 141 -4.72 -11.43 3.43
CA PRO A 141 -3.30 -11.75 3.28
C PRO A 141 -2.64 -10.92 2.17
N LEU A 142 -1.31 -10.93 2.13
CA LEU A 142 -0.54 -10.45 0.99
C LEU A 142 -0.95 -11.16 -0.31
N VAL A 143 -0.92 -10.44 -1.43
CA VAL A 143 -1.51 -10.88 -2.71
C VAL A 143 -0.80 -12.11 -3.30
N THR A 144 0.53 -12.20 -3.16
CA THR A 144 1.31 -13.31 -3.71
C THR A 144 2.30 -13.87 -2.68
N ARG A 145 2.66 -15.14 -2.85
CA ARG A 145 3.67 -15.77 -2.02
C ARG A 145 5.05 -15.08 -2.16
N GLU A 146 5.39 -14.62 -3.35
CA GLU A 146 6.64 -13.87 -3.56
C GLU A 146 6.68 -12.57 -2.74
N HIS A 147 5.56 -11.83 -2.68
CA HIS A 147 5.44 -10.66 -1.83
C HIS A 147 5.52 -11.00 -0.34
N PHE A 148 4.87 -12.08 0.07
CA PHE A 148 4.93 -12.56 1.45
C PHE A 148 6.38 -12.86 1.88
N GLU A 149 7.11 -13.64 1.11
CA GLU A 149 8.51 -13.98 1.41
C GLU A 149 9.40 -12.72 1.45
N ARG A 150 9.14 -11.76 0.57
CA ARG A 150 9.87 -10.47 0.57
C ARG A 150 9.60 -9.65 1.83
N VAL A 151 8.33 -9.51 2.24
CA VAL A 151 7.95 -8.74 3.43
C VAL A 151 8.50 -9.40 4.68
N ARG A 152 8.39 -10.73 4.79
CA ARG A 152 8.99 -11.49 5.87
C ARG A 152 10.50 -11.29 5.94
N GLY A 153 11.20 -11.35 4.80
CA GLY A 153 12.64 -11.08 4.75
C GLY A 153 13.04 -9.68 5.23
N TYR A 154 12.18 -8.67 5.09
CA TYR A 154 12.44 -7.35 5.68
C TYR A 154 12.33 -7.33 7.20
N VAL A 155 11.46 -8.15 7.79
CA VAL A 155 11.39 -8.31 9.26
C VAL A 155 12.68 -8.92 9.77
N ASP A 156 13.13 -10.02 9.14
CA ASP A 156 14.41 -10.68 9.48
C ASP A 156 15.59 -9.71 9.34
N LEU A 157 15.66 -8.97 8.24
CA LEU A 157 16.71 -7.94 8.01
C LEU A 157 16.69 -6.85 9.09
N GLY A 158 15.50 -6.40 9.51
CA GLY A 158 15.38 -5.41 10.59
C GLY A 158 16.00 -5.90 11.89
N VAL A 159 15.81 -7.17 12.23
CA VAL A 159 16.43 -7.78 13.41
C VAL A 159 17.96 -7.87 13.25
N GLU A 160 18.44 -8.27 12.07
CA GLU A 160 19.87 -8.32 11.76
C GLU A 160 20.53 -6.94 11.85
N GLU A 161 19.82 -5.88 11.49
CA GLU A 161 20.27 -4.48 11.59
C GLU A 161 20.14 -3.90 13.02
N GLY A 162 19.66 -4.67 13.99
CA GLY A 162 19.60 -4.32 15.41
C GLY A 162 18.27 -3.80 15.91
N ALA A 163 17.20 -3.95 15.15
CA ALA A 163 15.85 -3.63 15.61
C ALA A 163 15.38 -4.68 16.63
N THR A 164 14.57 -4.26 17.59
CA THR A 164 13.89 -5.16 18.53
C THR A 164 12.57 -5.61 17.92
N LEU A 165 12.43 -6.90 17.64
CA LEU A 165 11.16 -7.50 17.24
C LEU A 165 10.24 -7.60 18.45
N VAL A 166 9.15 -6.85 18.42
CA VAL A 166 8.16 -6.83 19.52
C VAL A 166 7.04 -7.83 19.26
N VAL A 167 6.54 -7.87 18.02
CA VAL A 167 5.54 -8.82 17.57
C VAL A 167 6.01 -9.40 16.26
N ASP A 168 6.05 -10.71 16.17
CA ASP A 168 6.28 -11.46 14.93
C ASP A 168 4.90 -11.80 14.33
N GLY A 169 4.63 -11.31 13.15
CA GLY A 169 3.33 -11.43 12.49
C GLY A 169 3.18 -12.67 11.62
#